data_a84fa6207472bd5cd631d803c225fb81
#
_entry.id   a84fa6207472bd5cd631d803c225fb81
#
_cell.length_a   1.000
_cell.length_b   1.000
_cell.length_c   1.000
_cell.angle_alpha   90.00
_cell.angle_beta   90.00
_cell.angle_gamma   90.00
#
_symmetry.space_group_name_H-M   'P 1'
#
loop_
_entity.id
_entity.type
_entity.pdbx_description
1 polymer ?
#
loop_
_entity_poly.entity_id
_entity_poly.type
_entity_poly.pdbx_seq_one_letter_code
_entity_poly.pdbx_strand_id
1 'polypeptide(L)'
;MKLGIIMDPIGKINIEKDSSFAMLLAAQKCGWDLLYMELSDLYMDNDTPIARMRNLEVNNDSKKWYSLSDHTVENLCTLDIILMRKDPPFNLEYIYSTYILEHAQRLGVLVVNNPTALRSVNEKFYITYFPNCIPPTRVSKDTEILLDFVKKHNSTIVKPLDSMGGNGIHHITELNDNTKTILQSATKNNSEYVMAQKFLPEISDGDKRILLIGGKPVPYALSRIPKNSRSKGNLAQGAIGKGVELNARDKWICEQVGSKLND
;
A
#
# COMPACT_ATOMS: atom_id res chain seq x y z
N MET A 1 -19.81 -18.54 2.10
CA MET A 1 -18.37 -18.34 2.32
C MET A 1 -18.20 -17.30 3.41
N LYS A 2 -17.21 -17.50 4.29
CA LYS A 2 -16.87 -16.56 5.37
C LYS A 2 -15.63 -15.75 4.97
N LEU A 3 -15.79 -14.45 4.80
CA LEU A 3 -14.73 -13.52 4.45
C LEU A 3 -14.32 -12.71 5.68
N GLY A 4 -13.11 -12.90 6.18
CA GLY A 4 -12.49 -12.03 7.16
C GLY A 4 -11.79 -10.84 6.48
N ILE A 5 -11.95 -9.65 7.03
CA ILE A 5 -11.18 -8.47 6.60
C ILE A 5 -10.45 -7.86 7.78
N ILE A 6 -9.15 -7.60 7.59
CA ILE A 6 -8.30 -6.89 8.54
C ILE A 6 -7.99 -5.52 7.95
N MET A 7 -8.50 -4.46 8.57
CA MET A 7 -8.37 -3.11 8.04
C MET A 7 -8.31 -2.06 9.17
N ASP A 8 -8.10 -0.82 8.80
CA ASP A 8 -8.26 0.32 9.71
C ASP A 8 -9.71 0.49 10.15
N PRO A 9 -9.96 1.22 11.25
CA PRO A 9 -11.32 1.37 11.78
C PRO A 9 -12.32 1.78 10.70
N ILE A 10 -13.29 0.90 10.41
CA ILE A 10 -14.27 1.05 9.32
C ILE A 10 -15.09 2.34 9.42
N GLY A 11 -15.27 2.88 10.62
CA GLY A 11 -15.93 4.16 10.83
C GLY A 11 -15.13 5.38 10.38
N LYS A 12 -13.85 5.22 9.98
CA LYS A 12 -12.97 6.31 9.57
C LYS A 12 -12.65 6.31 8.07
N ILE A 13 -13.12 5.33 7.32
CA ILE A 13 -12.86 5.25 5.88
C ILE A 13 -13.71 6.24 5.10
N ASN A 14 -13.24 6.61 3.90
CA ASN A 14 -14.04 7.33 2.92
C ASN A 14 -14.62 6.33 1.90
N ILE A 15 -15.88 5.98 2.04
CA ILE A 15 -16.53 4.94 1.25
C ILE A 15 -16.55 5.20 -0.26
N GLU A 16 -16.46 6.46 -0.69
CA GLU A 16 -16.42 6.84 -2.12
C GLU A 16 -15.08 6.49 -2.78
N LYS A 17 -14.02 6.27 -1.97
CA LYS A 17 -12.64 6.08 -2.46
C LYS A 17 -12.01 4.79 -1.96
N ASP A 18 -12.65 4.11 -1.03
CA ASP A 18 -12.09 2.93 -0.37
C ASP A 18 -12.36 1.65 -1.17
N SER A 19 -11.29 1.03 -1.67
CA SER A 19 -11.41 -0.21 -2.42
C SER A 19 -11.77 -1.43 -1.55
N SER A 20 -11.43 -1.40 -0.26
CA SER A 20 -11.81 -2.47 0.67
C SER A 20 -13.31 -2.47 0.89
N PHE A 21 -13.92 -1.28 1.02
CA PHE A 21 -15.37 -1.14 1.10
C PHE A 21 -16.08 -1.64 -0.16
N ALA A 22 -15.55 -1.33 -1.35
CA ALA A 22 -16.10 -1.84 -2.61
C ALA A 22 -16.04 -3.39 -2.68
N MET A 23 -14.95 -4.01 -2.17
CA MET A 23 -14.82 -5.46 -2.07
C MET A 23 -15.85 -6.05 -1.10
N LEU A 24 -16.07 -5.42 0.06
CA LEU A 24 -17.06 -5.86 1.05
C LEU A 24 -18.48 -5.82 0.48
N LEU A 25 -18.86 -4.73 -0.20
CA LEU A 25 -20.15 -4.63 -0.88
C LEU A 25 -20.35 -5.76 -1.93
N ALA A 26 -19.30 -6.04 -2.71
CA ALA A 26 -19.35 -7.10 -3.70
C ALA A 26 -19.48 -8.50 -3.05
N ALA A 27 -18.72 -8.77 -2.00
CA ALA A 27 -18.76 -10.02 -1.27
C ALA A 27 -20.15 -10.24 -0.62
N GLN A 28 -20.69 -9.23 0.05
CA GLN A 28 -22.04 -9.29 0.64
C GLN A 28 -23.13 -9.52 -0.43
N LYS A 29 -23.00 -8.89 -1.60
CA LYS A 29 -23.91 -9.14 -2.74
C LYS A 29 -23.84 -10.57 -3.26
N CYS A 30 -22.69 -11.23 -3.11
CA CYS A 30 -22.53 -12.67 -3.41
C CYS A 30 -23.07 -13.60 -2.31
N GLY A 31 -23.63 -13.06 -1.23
CA GLY A 31 -24.15 -13.83 -0.12
C GLY A 31 -23.07 -14.37 0.82
N TRP A 32 -21.91 -13.71 0.91
CA TRP A 32 -20.85 -14.10 1.83
C TRP A 32 -21.05 -13.46 3.20
N ASP A 33 -20.71 -14.20 4.25
CA ASP A 33 -20.65 -13.70 5.61
C ASP A 33 -19.38 -12.87 5.78
N LEU A 34 -19.52 -11.64 6.25
CA LEU A 34 -18.39 -10.72 6.46
C LEU A 34 -18.01 -10.66 7.93
N LEU A 35 -16.72 -10.80 8.22
CA LEU A 35 -16.16 -10.72 9.57
C LEU A 35 -15.07 -9.65 9.60
N TYR A 36 -15.25 -8.66 10.47
CA TYR A 36 -14.36 -7.51 10.61
C TYR A 36 -13.39 -7.71 11.77
N MET A 37 -12.15 -7.32 11.54
CA MET A 37 -11.04 -7.32 12.50
C MET A 37 -10.13 -6.11 12.29
N GLU A 38 -9.48 -5.66 13.36
CA GLU A 38 -8.33 -4.75 13.34
C GLU A 38 -7.05 -5.52 13.70
N LEU A 39 -5.86 -4.92 13.51
CA LEU A 39 -4.61 -5.62 13.87
C LEU A 39 -4.56 -6.06 15.33
N SER A 40 -5.11 -5.25 16.23
CA SER A 40 -5.17 -5.54 17.68
C SER A 40 -6.05 -6.72 18.05
N ASP A 41 -6.86 -7.21 17.12
CA ASP A 41 -7.74 -8.33 17.35
C ASP A 41 -7.08 -9.69 17.12
N LEU A 42 -5.92 -9.69 16.41
CA LEU A 42 -5.18 -10.89 16.06
C LEU A 42 -4.25 -11.33 17.20
N TYR A 43 -4.22 -12.61 17.50
CA TYR A 43 -3.26 -13.20 18.44
C TYR A 43 -3.01 -14.68 18.16
N MET A 44 -1.95 -15.22 18.76
CA MET A 44 -1.67 -16.64 18.79
C MET A 44 -1.94 -17.21 20.17
N ASP A 45 -2.59 -18.36 20.21
CA ASP A 45 -2.64 -19.21 21.39
C ASP A 45 -1.93 -20.52 21.06
N ASN A 46 -0.69 -20.68 21.56
CA ASN A 46 0.25 -21.71 21.15
C ASN A 46 0.45 -21.70 19.61
N ASP A 47 -0.04 -22.72 18.91
CA ASP A 47 0.04 -22.87 17.44
C ASP A 47 -1.24 -22.45 16.71
N THR A 48 -2.23 -21.96 17.45
CA THR A 48 -3.56 -21.64 16.93
C THR A 48 -3.69 -20.14 16.66
N PRO A 49 -3.92 -19.72 15.41
CA PRO A 49 -4.18 -18.32 15.06
C PRO A 49 -5.63 -17.96 15.40
N ILE A 50 -5.82 -17.01 16.30
CA ILE A 50 -7.12 -16.61 16.82
C ILE A 50 -7.35 -15.12 16.58
N ALA A 51 -8.62 -14.72 16.45
CA ALA A 51 -8.99 -13.32 16.43
C ALA A 51 -10.30 -13.04 17.19
N ARG A 52 -10.43 -11.81 17.67
CA ARG A 52 -11.73 -11.25 18.04
C ARG A 52 -12.38 -10.72 16.76
N MET A 53 -13.47 -11.33 16.37
CA MET A 53 -14.18 -11.00 15.13
C MET A 53 -15.54 -10.37 15.44
N ARG A 54 -16.04 -9.56 14.52
CA ARG A 54 -17.37 -8.97 14.56
C ARG A 54 -18.07 -9.24 13.24
N ASN A 55 -19.31 -9.72 13.25
CA ASN A 55 -20.11 -9.76 12.04
C ASN A 55 -20.27 -8.35 11.50
N LEU A 56 -20.10 -8.19 10.20
CA LEU A 56 -20.16 -6.93 9.50
C LEU A 56 -21.25 -6.96 8.44
N GLU A 57 -22.09 -5.95 8.45
CA GLU A 57 -22.98 -5.63 7.33
C GLU A 57 -22.58 -4.29 6.73
N VAL A 58 -22.61 -4.16 5.40
CA VAL A 58 -22.24 -2.94 4.69
C VAL A 58 -23.36 -2.44 3.80
N ASN A 59 -23.51 -1.12 3.74
CA ASN A 59 -24.49 -0.43 2.93
C ASN A 59 -23.83 0.71 2.15
N ASN A 60 -24.23 0.93 0.91
CA ASN A 60 -23.75 2.08 0.14
C ASN A 60 -24.53 3.39 0.48
N ASP A 61 -24.52 3.72 1.78
CA ASP A 61 -25.13 4.94 2.35
C ASP A 61 -24.08 5.70 3.16
N SER A 62 -23.71 6.89 2.74
CA SER A 62 -22.69 7.72 3.38
C SER A 62 -22.98 8.10 4.83
N LYS A 63 -24.22 7.98 5.29
CA LYS A 63 -24.62 8.27 6.68
C LYS A 63 -24.58 7.03 7.56
N LYS A 64 -24.78 5.84 6.98
CA LYS A 64 -24.81 4.56 7.72
C LYS A 64 -24.30 3.44 6.82
N TRP A 65 -22.99 3.40 6.60
CA TRP A 65 -22.38 2.46 5.66
C TRP A 65 -22.01 1.11 6.26
N TYR A 66 -22.09 0.93 7.57
CA TYR A 66 -21.79 -0.34 8.22
C TYR A 66 -22.59 -0.55 9.51
N SER A 67 -22.74 -1.79 9.91
CA SER A 67 -23.10 -2.22 11.24
C SER A 67 -22.19 -3.36 11.69
N LEU A 68 -21.90 -3.42 12.98
CA LEU A 68 -21.03 -4.42 13.60
C LEU A 68 -21.77 -5.07 14.77
N SER A 69 -21.65 -6.41 14.91
CA SER A 69 -22.09 -7.14 16.10
C SER A 69 -21.16 -6.92 17.28
N ASP A 70 -21.46 -7.54 18.41
CA ASP A 70 -20.50 -7.77 19.48
C ASP A 70 -19.35 -8.67 18.99
N HIS A 71 -18.23 -8.63 19.71
CA HIS A 71 -17.08 -9.48 19.43
C HIS A 71 -17.37 -10.95 19.77
N THR A 72 -16.94 -11.82 18.87
CA THR A 72 -16.76 -13.25 19.12
C THR A 72 -15.28 -13.59 19.02
N VAL A 73 -14.83 -14.57 19.80
CA VAL A 73 -13.45 -15.08 19.73
C VAL A 73 -13.48 -16.38 18.94
N GLU A 74 -12.79 -16.40 17.81
CA GLU A 74 -12.80 -17.54 16.91
C GLU A 74 -11.40 -17.83 16.35
N ASN A 75 -11.16 -19.10 16.00
CA ASN A 75 -9.99 -19.50 15.24
C ASN A 75 -10.08 -18.92 13.80
N LEU A 76 -9.00 -18.31 13.29
CA LEU A 76 -8.93 -17.80 11.93
C LEU A 76 -9.22 -18.88 10.87
N CYS A 77 -8.98 -20.15 11.20
CA CYS A 77 -9.26 -21.29 10.29
C CYS A 77 -10.76 -21.56 10.07
N THR A 78 -11.65 -20.87 10.79
CA THR A 78 -13.10 -20.89 10.49
C THR A 78 -13.47 -20.05 9.27
N LEU A 79 -12.54 -19.24 8.77
CA LEU A 79 -12.70 -18.38 7.60
C LEU A 79 -12.27 -19.10 6.33
N ASP A 80 -12.96 -18.85 5.23
CA ASP A 80 -12.56 -19.32 3.90
C ASP A 80 -11.48 -18.41 3.30
N ILE A 81 -11.64 -17.08 3.49
CA ILE A 81 -10.79 -16.05 2.92
C ILE A 81 -10.49 -14.99 3.97
N ILE A 82 -9.25 -14.49 4.00
CA ILE A 82 -8.86 -13.31 4.77
C ILE A 82 -8.27 -12.26 3.84
N LEU A 83 -8.81 -11.06 3.85
CA LEU A 83 -8.24 -9.90 3.16
C LEU A 83 -7.42 -9.07 4.16
N MET A 84 -6.10 -8.99 3.93
CA MET A 84 -5.23 -8.08 4.67
C MET A 84 -5.23 -6.71 4.00
N ARG A 85 -6.04 -5.80 4.55
CA ARG A 85 -6.29 -4.47 3.98
C ARG A 85 -5.89 -3.32 4.91
N LYS A 86 -5.09 -3.62 5.92
CA LYS A 86 -4.53 -2.62 6.83
C LYS A 86 -3.59 -1.69 6.07
N ASP A 87 -3.83 -0.39 6.16
CA ASP A 87 -2.95 0.64 5.62
C ASP A 87 -1.62 0.74 6.40
N PRO A 88 -0.54 1.27 5.81
CA PRO A 88 0.69 1.58 6.54
C PRO A 88 0.43 2.31 7.87
N PRO A 89 1.37 2.24 8.86
CA PRO A 89 2.81 2.02 8.64
C PRO A 89 3.19 0.55 8.47
N PHE A 90 4.16 0.29 7.60
CA PHE A 90 4.82 -0.99 7.47
C PHE A 90 5.94 -1.08 8.53
N ASN A 91 5.58 -1.54 9.71
CA ASN A 91 6.44 -1.64 10.88
C ASN A 91 6.46 -3.07 11.44
N LEU A 92 7.12 -3.29 12.57
CA LEU A 92 7.22 -4.61 13.17
C LEU A 92 5.85 -5.19 13.55
N GLU A 93 4.90 -4.36 14.00
CA GLU A 93 3.55 -4.80 14.35
C GLU A 93 2.80 -5.33 13.13
N TYR A 94 2.96 -4.64 11.98
CA TYR A 94 2.44 -5.13 10.71
C TYR A 94 3.09 -6.47 10.32
N ILE A 95 4.41 -6.59 10.48
CA ILE A 95 5.14 -7.84 10.19
C ILE A 95 4.67 -8.98 11.09
N TYR A 96 4.51 -8.74 12.40
CA TYR A 96 4.02 -9.76 13.33
C TYR A 96 2.62 -10.24 12.96
N SER A 97 1.73 -9.35 12.54
CA SER A 97 0.41 -9.76 12.06
C SER A 97 0.47 -10.68 10.84
N THR A 98 1.45 -10.47 9.94
CA THR A 98 1.62 -11.37 8.78
C THR A 98 2.09 -12.77 9.19
N TYR A 99 2.83 -12.93 10.30
CA TYR A 99 3.17 -14.27 10.82
C TYR A 99 1.93 -15.01 11.32
N ILE A 100 1.02 -14.33 12.02
CA ILE A 100 -0.25 -14.92 12.46
C ILE A 100 -1.07 -15.37 11.24
N LEU A 101 -1.15 -14.53 10.22
CA LEU A 101 -1.87 -14.84 8.98
C LEU A 101 -1.21 -15.99 8.19
N GLU A 102 0.11 -16.11 8.24
CA GLU A 102 0.81 -17.24 7.62
C GLU A 102 0.46 -18.57 8.31
N HIS A 103 0.27 -18.58 9.63
CA HIS A 103 -0.24 -19.78 10.32
C HIS A 103 -1.63 -20.15 9.82
N ALA A 104 -2.55 -19.19 9.70
CA ALA A 104 -3.87 -19.45 9.14
C ALA A 104 -3.80 -19.98 7.70
N GLN A 105 -2.92 -19.40 6.87
CA GLN A 105 -2.70 -19.85 5.48
C GLN A 105 -2.19 -21.30 5.42
N ARG A 106 -1.23 -21.68 6.27
CA ARG A 106 -0.71 -23.06 6.34
C ARG A 106 -1.77 -24.05 6.76
N LEU A 107 -2.78 -23.62 7.49
CA LEU A 107 -3.93 -24.41 7.91
C LEU A 107 -5.09 -24.39 6.89
N GLY A 108 -4.88 -23.80 5.72
CA GLY A 108 -5.81 -23.91 4.57
C GLY A 108 -6.64 -22.68 4.27
N VAL A 109 -6.52 -21.58 5.03
CA VAL A 109 -7.23 -20.31 4.75
C VAL A 109 -6.59 -19.59 3.57
N LEU A 110 -7.38 -19.11 2.64
CA LEU A 110 -6.87 -18.24 1.57
C LEU A 110 -6.62 -16.82 2.11
N VAL A 111 -5.36 -16.42 2.24
CA VAL A 111 -5.00 -15.06 2.67
C VAL A 111 -4.58 -14.21 1.47
N VAL A 112 -5.21 -13.06 1.26
CA VAL A 112 -4.96 -12.13 0.16
C VAL A 112 -4.56 -10.75 0.72
N ASN A 113 -3.36 -10.26 0.35
CA ASN A 113 -2.31 -10.94 -0.40
C ASN A 113 -1.57 -11.93 0.52
N ASN A 114 -0.75 -12.81 -0.14
CA ASN A 114 0.08 -13.79 0.57
C ASN A 114 0.89 -13.12 1.70
N PRO A 115 0.84 -13.63 2.95
CA PRO A 115 1.50 -13.00 4.10
C PRO A 115 3.02 -12.86 3.95
N THR A 116 3.68 -13.85 3.32
CA THR A 116 5.11 -13.78 3.04
C THR A 116 5.41 -12.68 2.03
N ALA A 117 4.59 -12.55 0.98
CA ALA A 117 4.73 -11.48 0.00
C ALA A 117 4.49 -10.10 0.64
N LEU A 118 3.51 -9.95 1.52
CA LEU A 118 3.22 -8.69 2.23
C LEU A 118 4.43 -8.15 2.98
N ARG A 119 5.20 -9.02 3.66
CA ARG A 119 6.41 -8.58 4.39
C ARG A 119 7.68 -8.50 3.55
N SER A 120 7.73 -9.19 2.40
CA SER A 120 8.93 -9.24 1.53
C SER A 120 8.89 -8.19 0.43
N VAL A 121 7.70 -7.72 0.03
CA VAL A 121 7.48 -6.79 -1.08
C VAL A 121 7.15 -5.40 -0.53
N ASN A 122 8.18 -4.68 -0.01
CA ASN A 122 7.99 -3.28 0.36
C ASN A 122 7.69 -2.44 -0.89
N GLU A 123 6.59 -1.71 -0.89
CA GLU A 123 6.05 -0.98 -2.05
C GLU A 123 7.02 0.02 -2.72
N LYS A 124 7.98 0.56 -1.96
CA LYS A 124 8.99 1.48 -2.50
C LYS A 124 10.28 0.78 -2.85
N PHE A 125 10.79 -0.07 -1.95
CA PHE A 125 12.07 -0.75 -2.18
C PHE A 125 11.97 -1.76 -3.33
N TYR A 126 10.86 -2.48 -3.45
CA TYR A 126 10.69 -3.58 -4.41
C TYR A 126 10.77 -3.11 -5.88
N ILE A 127 10.54 -1.84 -6.17
CA ILE A 127 10.73 -1.28 -7.52
C ILE A 127 12.15 -1.46 -8.04
N THR A 128 13.15 -1.60 -7.15
CA THR A 128 14.56 -1.81 -7.54
C THR A 128 14.79 -3.12 -8.29
N TYR A 129 13.88 -4.07 -8.18
CA TYR A 129 13.90 -5.31 -8.98
C TYR A 129 13.47 -5.10 -10.44
N PHE A 130 12.97 -3.90 -10.77
CA PHE A 130 12.49 -3.54 -12.11
C PHE A 130 13.23 -2.31 -12.66
N PRO A 131 14.57 -2.37 -12.86
CA PRO A 131 15.38 -1.18 -13.19
C PRO A 131 14.95 -0.48 -14.47
N ASN A 132 14.36 -1.21 -15.44
CA ASN A 132 13.86 -0.64 -16.68
C ASN A 132 12.49 0.06 -16.57
N CYS A 133 11.82 -0.11 -15.43
CA CYS A 133 10.48 0.47 -15.14
C CYS A 133 10.55 1.73 -14.29
N ILE A 134 11.74 2.09 -13.78
CA ILE A 134 11.91 3.17 -12.80
C ILE A 134 12.94 4.21 -13.28
N PRO A 135 12.88 5.46 -12.79
CA PRO A 135 13.95 6.42 -13.00
C PRO A 135 15.21 6.01 -12.22
N PRO A 136 16.39 6.62 -12.50
CA PRO A 136 17.56 6.47 -11.66
C PRO A 136 17.21 6.58 -10.19
N THR A 137 17.59 5.55 -9.42
CA THR A 137 17.17 5.36 -8.02
C THR A 137 18.37 4.95 -7.17
N ARG A 138 18.44 5.47 -5.95
CA ARG A 138 19.41 5.08 -4.93
C ARG A 138 18.70 4.93 -3.59
N VAL A 139 19.01 3.86 -2.86
CA VAL A 139 18.53 3.66 -1.49
C VAL A 139 19.73 3.63 -0.57
N SER A 140 19.76 4.50 0.42
CA SER A 140 20.83 4.59 1.41
C SER A 140 20.32 5.24 2.68
N LYS A 141 20.99 5.02 3.79
CA LYS A 141 20.88 5.84 5.00
C LYS A 141 22.07 6.79 5.16
N ASP A 142 23.10 6.63 4.37
CA ASP A 142 24.30 7.48 4.39
C ASP A 142 24.06 8.77 3.61
N THR A 143 24.18 9.91 4.32
CA THR A 143 23.94 11.25 3.77
C THR A 143 24.91 11.59 2.63
N GLU A 144 26.19 11.19 2.69
CA GLU A 144 27.17 11.51 1.65
C GLU A 144 26.89 10.72 0.36
N ILE A 145 26.50 9.44 0.50
CA ILE A 145 26.08 8.63 -0.64
C ILE A 145 24.86 9.23 -1.34
N LEU A 146 23.90 9.75 -0.57
CA LEU A 146 22.71 10.42 -1.12
C LEU A 146 23.06 11.77 -1.75
N LEU A 147 23.98 12.53 -1.13
CA LEU A 147 24.44 13.81 -1.65
C LEU A 147 25.10 13.64 -3.02
N ASP A 148 25.91 12.60 -3.22
CA ASP A 148 26.51 12.30 -4.53
C ASP A 148 25.45 11.97 -5.58
N PHE A 149 24.35 11.31 -5.19
CA PHE A 149 23.23 11.07 -6.10
C PHE A 149 22.54 12.36 -6.50
N VAL A 150 22.29 13.28 -5.55
CA VAL A 150 21.70 14.59 -5.81
C VAL A 150 22.60 15.42 -6.73
N LYS A 151 23.91 15.45 -6.48
CA LYS A 151 24.90 16.12 -7.36
C LYS A 151 24.81 15.62 -8.81
N LYS A 152 24.65 14.31 -8.98
CA LYS A 152 24.61 13.69 -10.33
C LYS A 152 23.30 13.97 -11.07
N HIS A 153 22.18 14.10 -10.38
CA HIS A 153 20.86 14.14 -11.01
C HIS A 153 20.13 15.48 -10.87
N ASN A 154 20.72 16.46 -10.18
CA ASN A 154 20.17 17.78 -9.88
C ASN A 154 18.80 17.70 -9.18
N SER A 155 17.70 17.65 -9.95
CA SER A 155 16.36 17.54 -9.41
C SER A 155 16.07 16.12 -8.91
N THR A 156 15.89 15.97 -7.59
CA THR A 156 15.79 14.67 -6.92
C THR A 156 14.66 14.65 -5.90
N ILE A 157 13.88 13.57 -5.90
CA ILE A 157 12.89 13.27 -4.84
C ILE A 157 13.53 12.35 -3.81
N VAL A 158 13.47 12.75 -2.54
CA VAL A 158 13.87 11.90 -1.40
C VAL A 158 12.63 11.53 -0.60
N LYS A 159 12.46 10.26 -0.28
CA LYS A 159 11.27 9.73 0.40
C LYS A 159 11.59 8.59 1.36
N PRO A 160 10.93 8.50 2.53
CA PRO A 160 11.00 7.35 3.43
C PRO A 160 10.46 6.09 2.76
N LEU A 161 10.89 4.91 3.23
CA LEU A 161 10.44 3.62 2.69
C LEU A 161 9.12 3.12 3.30
N ASP A 162 8.78 3.58 4.50
CA ASP A 162 7.68 3.09 5.34
C ASP A 162 6.46 4.01 5.41
N SER A 163 6.53 5.20 4.78
CA SER A 163 5.48 6.21 4.83
C SER A 163 4.53 6.15 3.64
N MET A 164 3.30 6.66 3.80
CA MET A 164 2.30 6.80 2.75
C MET A 164 1.78 8.25 2.64
N GLY A 165 0.92 8.50 1.66
CA GLY A 165 0.22 9.79 1.53
C GLY A 165 1.10 10.97 1.14
N GLY A 166 2.36 10.73 0.78
CA GLY A 166 3.32 11.80 0.45
C GLY A 166 3.98 12.44 1.67
N ASN A 167 3.84 11.84 2.85
CA ASN A 167 4.51 12.29 4.07
C ASN A 167 6.03 12.05 3.97
N GLY A 168 6.81 13.01 4.45
CA GLY A 168 8.28 12.91 4.46
C GLY A 168 8.94 12.97 3.07
N ILE A 169 8.21 13.36 2.01
CA ILE A 169 8.79 13.53 0.68
C ILE A 169 9.40 14.91 0.57
N HIS A 170 10.69 14.95 0.20
CA HIS A 170 11.43 16.17 -0.10
C HIS A 170 11.77 16.23 -1.59
N HIS A 171 11.49 17.37 -2.23
CA HIS A 171 11.95 17.66 -3.58
C HIS A 171 13.14 18.60 -3.51
N ILE A 172 14.32 18.12 -3.84
CA ILE A 172 15.55 18.88 -3.94
C ILE A 172 15.68 19.30 -5.41
N THR A 173 15.44 20.58 -5.70
CA THR A 173 15.44 21.12 -7.05
C THR A 173 16.82 21.53 -7.52
N GLU A 174 17.70 21.88 -6.58
CA GLU A 174 19.07 22.33 -6.81
C GLU A 174 19.94 22.03 -5.60
N LEU A 175 21.23 21.88 -5.86
CA LEU A 175 22.21 21.71 -4.80
C LEU A 175 22.50 23.06 -4.12
N ASN A 176 22.31 23.12 -2.81
CA ASN A 176 22.60 24.30 -1.98
C ASN A 176 23.03 23.88 -0.57
N ASP A 177 23.39 24.85 0.26
CA ASP A 177 23.88 24.59 1.63
C ASP A 177 22.88 23.84 2.51
N ASN A 178 21.57 23.97 2.24
CA ASN A 178 20.53 23.26 2.98
C ASN A 178 20.32 21.81 2.54
N THR A 179 20.86 21.40 1.38
CA THR A 179 20.67 20.05 0.83
C THR A 179 21.12 18.97 1.81
N LYS A 180 22.29 19.14 2.41
CA LYS A 180 22.83 18.20 3.40
C LYS A 180 21.93 18.08 4.64
N THR A 181 21.42 19.19 5.13
CA THR A 181 20.49 19.24 6.26
C THR A 181 19.18 18.50 5.96
N ILE A 182 18.64 18.67 4.75
CA ILE A 182 17.45 17.93 4.30
C ILE A 182 17.72 16.42 4.30
N LEU A 183 18.86 15.99 3.75
CA LEU A 183 19.24 14.58 3.70
C LEU A 183 19.48 14.00 5.10
N GLN A 184 20.16 14.74 6.00
CA GLN A 184 20.34 14.33 7.40
C GLN A 184 18.99 14.19 8.13
N SER A 185 18.08 15.13 7.93
CA SER A 185 16.75 15.07 8.50
C SER A 185 15.97 13.87 7.95
N ALA A 186 15.98 13.65 6.64
CA ALA A 186 15.28 12.54 5.99
C ALA A 186 15.80 11.17 6.45
N THR A 187 17.12 11.03 6.65
CA THR A 187 17.77 9.79 7.12
C THR A 187 17.79 9.65 8.64
N LYS A 188 17.21 10.60 9.37
CA LYS A 188 17.34 10.71 10.84
C LYS A 188 18.80 10.57 11.29
N ASN A 189 19.68 11.39 10.73
CA ASN A 189 21.12 11.36 10.98
C ASN A 189 21.77 9.99 10.71
N ASN A 190 21.55 9.44 9.50
CA ASN A 190 22.09 8.17 9.03
C ASN A 190 21.56 6.92 9.78
N SER A 191 20.43 7.03 10.47
CA SER A 191 19.81 5.88 11.15
C SER A 191 18.79 5.14 10.28
N GLU A 192 18.09 5.84 9.38
CA GLU A 192 17.01 5.26 8.57
C GLU A 192 17.32 5.29 7.06
N TYR A 193 16.95 4.20 6.37
CA TYR A 193 17.04 4.14 4.92
C TYR A 193 15.98 5.03 4.26
N VAL A 194 16.41 5.77 3.24
CA VAL A 194 15.54 6.53 2.36
C VAL A 194 15.83 6.23 0.90
N MET A 195 14.86 6.49 0.05
CA MET A 195 15.00 6.38 -1.39
C MET A 195 15.16 7.76 -2.03
N ALA A 196 16.23 7.96 -2.78
CA ALA A 196 16.42 9.09 -3.67
C ALA A 196 16.15 8.66 -5.11
N GLN A 197 15.33 9.42 -5.84
CA GLN A 197 15.01 9.17 -7.25
C GLN A 197 15.14 10.46 -8.06
N LYS A 198 15.64 10.34 -9.30
CA LYS A 198 15.58 11.45 -10.26
C LYS A 198 14.13 11.89 -10.41
N PHE A 199 13.90 13.20 -10.30
CA PHE A 199 12.57 13.77 -10.48
C PHE A 199 12.08 13.59 -11.92
N LEU A 200 10.81 13.24 -12.04
CA LEU A 200 10.10 13.12 -13.32
C LEU A 200 9.11 14.27 -13.44
N PRO A 201 9.37 15.28 -14.29
CA PRO A 201 8.50 16.44 -14.44
C PRO A 201 7.10 16.08 -14.95
N GLU A 202 6.96 14.94 -15.62
CA GLU A 202 5.70 14.41 -16.15
C GLU A 202 4.67 14.12 -15.06
N ILE A 203 5.06 14.19 -13.77
CA ILE A 203 4.11 14.13 -12.65
C ILE A 203 3.07 15.25 -12.70
N SER A 204 3.35 16.35 -13.39
CA SER A 204 2.37 17.42 -13.64
C SER A 204 1.14 16.93 -14.39
N ASP A 205 1.32 15.93 -15.26
CA ASP A 205 0.24 15.31 -16.05
C ASP A 205 -0.49 14.22 -15.26
N GLY A 206 0.00 13.94 -14.06
CA GLY A 206 -0.52 12.94 -13.14
C GLY A 206 0.28 11.65 -13.10
N ASP A 207 -0.01 10.84 -12.11
CA ASP A 207 0.44 9.46 -12.01
C ASP A 207 -0.71 8.49 -12.30
N LYS A 208 -0.38 7.24 -12.65
CA LYS A 208 -1.36 6.19 -12.89
C LYS A 208 -1.26 5.12 -11.81
N ARG A 209 -2.41 4.74 -11.24
CA ARG A 209 -2.54 3.54 -10.43
C ARG A 209 -3.20 2.45 -11.27
N ILE A 210 -2.49 1.36 -11.48
CA ILE A 210 -2.95 0.19 -12.24
C ILE A 210 -3.13 -0.96 -11.26
N LEU A 211 -4.31 -1.59 -11.27
CA LEU A 211 -4.60 -2.76 -10.47
C LEU A 211 -4.24 -4.03 -11.24
N LEU A 212 -3.46 -4.91 -10.62
CA LEU A 212 -3.16 -6.24 -11.14
C LEU A 212 -3.88 -7.29 -10.28
N ILE A 213 -4.52 -8.26 -10.91
CA ILE A 213 -5.19 -9.40 -10.28
C ILE A 213 -4.63 -10.67 -10.90
N GLY A 214 -3.99 -11.53 -10.08
CA GLY A 214 -3.30 -12.72 -10.59
C GLY A 214 -2.27 -12.39 -11.66
N GLY A 215 -1.47 -11.31 -11.45
CA GLY A 215 -0.45 -10.84 -12.38
C GLY A 215 -0.98 -10.11 -13.63
N LYS A 216 -2.28 -10.05 -13.85
CA LYS A 216 -2.90 -9.44 -15.04
C LYS A 216 -3.47 -8.06 -14.71
N PRO A 217 -3.20 -7.01 -15.51
CA PRO A 217 -3.78 -5.70 -15.28
C PRO A 217 -5.27 -5.66 -15.60
N VAL A 218 -6.03 -4.92 -14.78
CA VAL A 218 -7.37 -4.45 -15.17
C VAL A 218 -7.20 -3.49 -16.35
N PRO A 219 -8.12 -3.48 -17.36
CA PRO A 219 -7.91 -2.74 -18.61
C PRO A 219 -7.86 -1.21 -18.47
N TYR A 220 -8.15 -0.67 -17.30
CA TYR A 220 -8.14 0.75 -16.99
C TYR A 220 -7.20 1.09 -15.83
N ALA A 221 -6.62 2.28 -15.88
CA ALA A 221 -5.87 2.88 -14.78
C ALA A 221 -6.65 4.04 -14.15
N LEU A 222 -6.40 4.28 -12.88
CA LEU A 222 -6.78 5.52 -12.21
C LEU A 222 -5.67 6.54 -12.39
N SER A 223 -5.85 7.50 -13.30
CA SER A 223 -4.96 8.67 -13.41
C SER A 223 -5.30 9.65 -12.29
N ARG A 224 -4.26 10.07 -11.54
CA ARG A 224 -4.38 11.01 -10.40
C ARG A 224 -3.66 12.29 -10.77
N ILE A 225 -4.42 13.30 -11.17
CA ILE A 225 -3.93 14.56 -11.70
C ILE A 225 -3.83 15.58 -10.57
N PRO A 226 -2.65 16.13 -10.25
CA PRO A 226 -2.49 17.19 -9.27
C PRO A 226 -3.32 18.42 -9.64
N LYS A 227 -4.02 19.06 -8.67
CA LYS A 227 -4.77 20.29 -8.93
C LYS A 227 -3.88 21.49 -9.27
N ASN A 228 -2.64 21.50 -8.74
CA ASN A 228 -1.66 22.58 -8.92
C ASN A 228 -0.29 21.96 -9.13
N SER A 229 0.62 22.68 -9.79
CA SER A 229 2.03 22.26 -10.00
C SER A 229 2.82 21.98 -8.70
N ARG A 230 2.34 22.46 -7.54
CA ARG A 230 2.92 22.20 -6.20
C ARG A 230 2.22 21.07 -5.44
N SER A 231 1.07 20.55 -5.94
CA SER A 231 0.34 19.48 -5.28
C SER A 231 0.87 18.11 -5.71
N LYS A 232 0.87 17.17 -4.77
CA LYS A 232 1.25 15.78 -5.04
C LYS A 232 0.06 15.06 -5.71
N GLY A 233 0.32 14.09 -6.57
CA GLY A 233 -0.71 13.29 -7.27
C GLY A 233 -1.55 12.38 -6.35
N ASN A 234 -1.67 12.69 -5.06
CA ASN A 234 -2.42 11.88 -4.12
C ASN A 234 -3.87 12.36 -3.99
N LEU A 235 -4.84 11.47 -4.15
CA LEU A 235 -6.27 11.76 -3.99
C LEU A 235 -6.61 12.27 -2.58
N ALA A 236 -5.91 11.80 -1.54
CA ALA A 236 -6.06 12.29 -0.17
C ALA A 236 -5.61 13.76 -0.02
N GLN A 237 -4.79 14.26 -0.94
CA GLN A 237 -4.32 15.65 -1.00
C GLN A 237 -5.07 16.48 -2.06
N GLY A 238 -6.21 15.98 -2.55
CA GLY A 238 -7.12 16.71 -3.43
C GLY A 238 -6.84 16.58 -4.93
N ALA A 239 -6.00 15.62 -5.36
CA ALA A 239 -5.85 15.31 -6.78
C ALA A 239 -7.17 14.85 -7.41
N ILE A 240 -7.32 15.05 -8.72
CA ILE A 240 -8.50 14.62 -9.47
C ILE A 240 -8.24 13.21 -9.99
N GLY A 241 -9.13 12.26 -9.67
CA GLY A 241 -9.11 10.93 -10.22
C GLY A 241 -9.85 10.83 -11.56
N LYS A 242 -9.24 10.21 -12.57
CA LYS A 242 -9.86 9.96 -13.87
C LYS A 242 -9.53 8.54 -14.34
N GLY A 243 -10.55 7.77 -14.76
CA GLY A 243 -10.34 6.50 -15.44
C GLY A 243 -9.74 6.73 -16.82
N VAL A 244 -8.67 6.01 -17.15
CA VAL A 244 -8.00 6.07 -18.46
C VAL A 244 -7.64 4.67 -18.92
N GLU A 245 -7.63 4.45 -20.25
CA GLU A 245 -7.18 3.19 -20.82
C GLU A 245 -5.65 3.03 -20.68
N LEU A 246 -5.21 1.78 -20.60
CA LEU A 246 -3.78 1.47 -20.55
C LEU A 246 -3.14 1.67 -21.93
N ASN A 247 -2.08 2.47 -21.98
CA ASN A 247 -1.25 2.61 -23.16
C ASN A 247 -0.23 1.45 -23.30
N ALA A 248 0.53 1.43 -24.37
CA ALA A 248 1.53 0.39 -24.62
C ALA A 248 2.61 0.30 -23.52
N ARG A 249 3.05 1.45 -22.98
CA ARG A 249 4.03 1.49 -21.89
C ARG A 249 3.46 0.95 -20.59
N ASP A 250 2.22 1.30 -20.27
CA ASP A 250 1.52 0.78 -19.10
C ASP A 250 1.43 -0.75 -19.15
N LYS A 251 1.00 -1.31 -20.29
CA LYS A 251 0.89 -2.76 -20.51
C LYS A 251 2.24 -3.45 -20.36
N TRP A 252 3.28 -2.90 -20.98
CA TRP A 252 4.64 -3.43 -20.88
C TRP A 252 5.14 -3.44 -19.42
N ILE A 253 4.94 -2.37 -18.65
CA ILE A 253 5.29 -2.33 -17.22
C ILE A 253 4.52 -3.42 -16.45
N CYS A 254 3.22 -3.55 -16.69
CA CYS A 254 2.40 -4.57 -16.04
C CYS A 254 2.89 -6.00 -16.34
N GLU A 255 3.32 -6.28 -17.55
CA GLU A 255 3.91 -7.57 -17.92
C GLU A 255 5.20 -7.86 -17.16
N GLN A 256 6.10 -6.85 -17.04
CA GLN A 256 7.36 -7.00 -16.31
C GLN A 256 7.12 -7.24 -14.82
N VAL A 257 6.17 -6.53 -14.22
CA VAL A 257 5.87 -6.58 -12.79
C VAL A 257 5.00 -7.79 -12.46
N GLY A 258 3.96 -8.03 -13.25
CA GLY A 258 2.94 -9.06 -13.00
C GLY A 258 3.50 -10.47 -13.01
N SER A 259 4.40 -10.80 -13.95
CA SER A 259 5.04 -12.11 -13.99
C SER A 259 5.84 -12.38 -12.71
N LYS A 260 6.59 -11.40 -12.23
CA LYS A 260 7.48 -11.55 -11.07
C LYS A 260 6.76 -11.53 -9.71
N LEU A 261 5.58 -10.91 -9.64
CA LEU A 261 4.76 -10.88 -8.41
C LEU A 261 3.78 -12.06 -8.32
N ASN A 262 3.61 -12.83 -9.39
CA ASN A 262 2.73 -14.00 -9.43
C ASN A 262 3.48 -15.30 -9.09
N ASP A 263 4.80 -15.28 -9.13
CA ASP A 263 5.72 -16.36 -8.71
C ASP A 263 5.89 -16.35 -7.17
#